data_bdf4bd0c6160984dc0b50f09eb0f9093
#
_entry.id   bdf4bd0c6160984dc0b50f09eb0f9093
#
_cell.length_a   1.000
_cell.length_b   1.000
_cell.length_c   1.000
_cell.angle_alpha   90.00
_cell.angle_beta   90.00
_cell.angle_gamma   90.00
#
_symmetry.space_group_name_H-M   'P 1'
#
loop_
_entity.id
_entity.type
_entity.pdbx_description
1 polymer ?
#
loop_
_entity_poly.entity_id
_entity_poly.type
_entity_poly.pdbx_seq_one_letter_code
_entity_poly.pdbx_strand_id
1 'polypeptide(L)'
;MDLGLSGRRVLITGGSQGIGYAVAQAFMTEGCEIAIASKDPDRLAKAVAELSKKGRATGKAIDLSKQGAAESLAAAFPNTDILINNAGAIPTGDIFEIDEARWREAWDLKVFGYINLTRAMYARMKGKPPKVIVNVLGTGADKAQWRYACGTPANIALVGLTRALGGRSIDDGVRVVAVSPGAVETERWRSIHKKRAIAKTGSDENWRAGLLDQPLNRAAMPEEVANVVVFMASDRASWVCGETVNVDGGRLYRENWF
;
A
#
# COMPACT_ATOMS: atom_id res chain seq x y z
N MET A 1 -10.89 -14.60 16.28
CA MET A 1 -11.04 -13.24 16.90
C MET A 1 -11.93 -12.44 15.98
N ASP A 2 -13.02 -11.90 16.46
CA ASP A 2 -13.82 -10.96 15.68
C ASP A 2 -13.10 -9.62 15.56
N LEU A 3 -12.91 -9.13 14.35
CA LEU A 3 -12.20 -7.88 14.05
C LEU A 3 -13.11 -6.64 14.04
N GLY A 4 -14.43 -6.80 14.13
CA GLY A 4 -15.41 -5.70 14.10
C GLY A 4 -15.50 -5.00 12.73
N LEU A 5 -15.24 -5.73 11.64
CA LEU A 5 -15.13 -5.16 10.29
C LEU A 5 -16.35 -5.40 9.41
N SER A 6 -17.24 -6.33 9.78
CA SER A 6 -18.40 -6.68 8.96
C SER A 6 -19.26 -5.46 8.62
N GLY A 7 -19.62 -5.31 7.35
CA GLY A 7 -20.40 -4.20 6.82
C GLY A 7 -19.63 -2.87 6.66
N ARG A 8 -18.36 -2.78 7.04
CA ARG A 8 -17.53 -1.58 6.81
C ARG A 8 -17.24 -1.39 5.31
N ARG A 9 -17.21 -0.15 4.87
CA ARG A 9 -16.91 0.25 3.48
C ARG A 9 -15.45 0.64 3.36
N VAL A 10 -14.71 -0.12 2.55
CA VAL A 10 -13.26 0.01 2.39
C VAL A 10 -12.94 0.55 1.00
N LEU A 11 -12.20 1.66 0.92
CA LEU A 11 -11.66 2.20 -0.31
C LEU A 11 -10.16 1.88 -0.40
N ILE A 12 -9.73 1.20 -1.46
CA ILE A 12 -8.35 0.75 -1.66
C ILE A 12 -7.79 1.33 -2.95
N THR A 13 -6.72 2.12 -2.87
CA THR A 13 -6.02 2.60 -4.05
C THR A 13 -5.01 1.58 -4.56
N GLY A 14 -4.87 1.42 -5.88
CA GLY A 14 -4.04 0.36 -6.45
C GLY A 14 -4.57 -1.06 -6.16
N GLY A 15 -5.90 -1.19 -5.98
CA GLY A 15 -6.57 -2.43 -5.57
C GLY A 15 -6.75 -3.48 -6.68
N SER A 16 -6.29 -3.23 -7.91
CA SER A 16 -6.51 -4.14 -9.04
C SER A 16 -5.47 -5.25 -9.18
N GLN A 17 -4.39 -5.23 -8.39
CA GLN A 17 -3.33 -6.24 -8.40
C GLN A 17 -2.45 -6.20 -7.13
N GLY A 18 -1.61 -7.23 -6.96
CA GLY A 18 -0.58 -7.30 -5.93
C GLY A 18 -1.12 -7.12 -4.52
N ILE A 19 -0.42 -6.34 -3.68
CA ILE A 19 -0.79 -6.11 -2.27
C ILE A 19 -2.21 -5.55 -2.17
N GLY A 20 -2.56 -4.52 -2.96
CA GLY A 20 -3.89 -3.90 -2.89
C GLY A 20 -5.03 -4.86 -3.20
N TYR A 21 -4.83 -5.79 -4.13
CA TYR A 21 -5.82 -6.82 -4.45
C TYR A 21 -5.94 -7.87 -3.33
N ALA A 22 -4.82 -8.30 -2.77
CA ALA A 22 -4.83 -9.20 -1.61
C ALA A 22 -5.51 -8.55 -0.38
N VAL A 23 -5.27 -7.25 -0.15
CA VAL A 23 -5.96 -6.46 0.88
C VAL A 23 -7.47 -6.42 0.62
N ALA A 24 -7.89 -6.21 -0.64
CA ALA A 24 -9.30 -6.23 -1.00
C ALA A 24 -9.95 -7.59 -0.71
N GLN A 25 -9.28 -8.69 -1.04
CA GLN A 25 -9.75 -10.05 -0.75
C GLN A 25 -9.84 -10.32 0.76
N ALA A 26 -8.84 -9.89 1.52
CA ALA A 26 -8.82 -10.09 2.97
C ALA A 26 -9.96 -9.33 3.67
N PHE A 27 -10.19 -8.05 3.32
CA PHE A 27 -11.35 -7.31 3.84
C PHE A 27 -12.70 -7.91 3.41
N MET A 28 -12.77 -8.45 2.18
CA MET A 28 -13.98 -9.14 1.72
C MET A 28 -14.30 -10.38 2.57
N THR A 29 -13.27 -11.12 2.99
CA THR A 29 -13.43 -12.28 3.90
C THR A 29 -13.97 -11.87 5.27
N GLU A 30 -13.66 -10.65 5.73
CA GLU A 30 -14.19 -10.05 6.97
C GLU A 30 -15.60 -9.43 6.78
N GLY A 31 -16.25 -9.62 5.64
CA GLY A 31 -17.60 -9.13 5.37
C GLY A 31 -17.69 -7.65 5.03
N CYS A 32 -16.60 -7.01 4.59
CA CYS A 32 -16.59 -5.62 4.17
C CYS A 32 -17.17 -5.43 2.76
N GLU A 33 -17.67 -4.21 2.50
CA GLU A 33 -17.97 -3.73 1.14
C GLU A 33 -16.72 -3.07 0.55
N ILE A 34 -16.31 -3.48 -0.66
CA ILE A 34 -15.03 -3.08 -1.25
C ILE A 34 -15.22 -2.09 -2.40
N ALA A 35 -14.49 -0.99 -2.35
CA ALA A 35 -14.25 -0.11 -3.48
C ALA A 35 -12.77 -0.09 -3.82
N ILE A 36 -12.41 -0.34 -5.07
CA ILE A 36 -11.02 -0.29 -5.53
C ILE A 36 -10.82 0.81 -6.58
N ALA A 37 -9.69 1.50 -6.51
CA ALA A 37 -9.28 2.50 -7.49
C ALA A 37 -8.00 2.05 -8.20
N SER A 38 -7.94 2.22 -9.53
CA SER A 38 -6.78 1.89 -10.36
C SER A 38 -6.76 2.77 -11.59
N LYS A 39 -5.56 3.05 -12.15
CA LYS A 39 -5.45 3.82 -13.40
C LYS A 39 -5.74 3.00 -14.67
N ASP A 40 -5.66 1.69 -14.60
CA ASP A 40 -5.89 0.75 -15.69
C ASP A 40 -7.34 0.25 -15.64
N PRO A 41 -8.22 0.68 -16.58
CA PRO A 41 -9.64 0.35 -16.54
C PRO A 41 -9.92 -1.14 -16.80
N ASP A 42 -9.15 -1.79 -17.66
CA ASP A 42 -9.38 -3.19 -18.01
C ASP A 42 -8.99 -4.12 -16.87
N ARG A 43 -7.85 -3.86 -16.23
CA ARG A 43 -7.43 -4.59 -15.04
C ARG A 43 -8.36 -4.34 -13.87
N LEU A 44 -8.85 -3.11 -13.74
CA LEU A 44 -9.84 -2.75 -12.72
C LEU A 44 -11.12 -3.55 -12.91
N ALA A 45 -11.67 -3.58 -14.13
CA ALA A 45 -12.90 -4.31 -14.43
C ALA A 45 -12.78 -5.81 -14.11
N LYS A 46 -11.66 -6.44 -14.49
CA LYS A 46 -11.38 -7.84 -14.14
C LYS A 46 -11.31 -8.06 -12.62
N ALA A 47 -10.61 -7.19 -11.91
CA ALA A 47 -10.48 -7.30 -10.46
C ALA A 47 -11.84 -7.14 -9.75
N VAL A 48 -12.65 -6.16 -10.17
CA VAL A 48 -14.01 -5.96 -9.64
C VAL A 48 -14.88 -7.19 -9.91
N ALA A 49 -14.84 -7.74 -11.12
CA ALA A 49 -15.62 -8.92 -11.47
C ALA A 49 -15.26 -10.12 -10.59
N GLU A 50 -13.97 -10.37 -10.34
CA GLU A 50 -13.52 -11.45 -9.46
C GLU A 50 -13.92 -11.23 -7.99
N LEU A 51 -13.78 -10.01 -7.47
CA LEU A 51 -14.17 -9.66 -6.11
C LEU A 51 -15.71 -9.79 -5.95
N SER A 52 -16.47 -9.39 -6.95
CA SER A 52 -17.95 -9.43 -6.93
C SER A 52 -18.53 -10.83 -6.85
N LYS A 53 -17.74 -11.88 -7.16
CA LYS A 53 -18.13 -13.28 -6.94
C LYS A 53 -18.21 -13.66 -5.45
N LYS A 54 -17.52 -12.87 -4.60
CA LYS A 54 -17.38 -13.15 -3.16
C LYS A 54 -18.16 -12.19 -2.27
N GLY A 55 -18.53 -11.01 -2.78
CA GLY A 55 -19.25 -10.01 -2.01
C GLY A 55 -19.44 -8.70 -2.80
N ARG A 56 -19.81 -7.62 -2.11
CA ARG A 56 -20.00 -6.31 -2.73
C ARG A 56 -18.67 -5.70 -3.13
N ALA A 57 -18.43 -5.53 -4.43
CA ALA A 57 -17.26 -4.85 -4.95
C ALA A 57 -17.63 -3.85 -6.03
N THR A 58 -16.99 -2.68 -6.00
CA THR A 58 -17.11 -1.61 -7.00
C THR A 58 -15.73 -1.08 -7.35
N GLY A 59 -15.64 -0.29 -8.41
CA GLY A 59 -14.36 0.29 -8.80
C GLY A 59 -14.48 1.62 -9.51
N LYS A 60 -13.41 2.43 -9.45
CA LYS A 60 -13.27 3.66 -10.22
C LYS A 60 -11.90 3.70 -10.91
N ALA A 61 -11.93 3.82 -12.24
CA ALA A 61 -10.71 4.07 -13.02
C ALA A 61 -10.27 5.52 -12.80
N ILE A 62 -9.05 5.71 -12.25
CA ILE A 62 -8.53 7.04 -11.93
C ILE A 62 -7.01 7.01 -11.76
N ASP A 63 -6.34 8.03 -12.25
CA ASP A 63 -4.90 8.25 -12.02
C ASP A 63 -4.71 9.31 -10.93
N LEU A 64 -4.31 8.86 -9.75
CA LEU A 64 -4.10 9.70 -8.56
C LEU A 64 -2.88 10.64 -8.67
N SER A 65 -2.06 10.53 -9.72
CA SER A 65 -1.02 11.50 -10.02
C SER A 65 -1.56 12.81 -10.62
N LYS A 66 -2.84 12.83 -11.02
CA LYS A 66 -3.45 13.97 -11.69
C LYS A 66 -4.16 14.89 -10.71
N GLN A 67 -4.06 16.20 -10.98
CA GLN A 67 -4.76 17.22 -10.20
C GLN A 67 -6.27 16.97 -10.19
N GLY A 68 -6.92 17.14 -9.04
CA GLY A 68 -8.36 16.92 -8.84
C GLY A 68 -8.78 15.45 -8.74
N ALA A 69 -7.86 14.49 -9.00
CA ALA A 69 -8.20 13.07 -8.94
C ALA A 69 -8.58 12.61 -7.53
N ALA A 70 -7.89 13.10 -6.51
CA ALA A 70 -8.17 12.76 -5.12
C ALA A 70 -9.58 13.20 -4.71
N GLU A 71 -9.97 14.43 -5.04
CA GLU A 71 -11.29 15.00 -4.77
C GLU A 71 -12.39 14.23 -5.52
N SER A 72 -12.13 13.90 -6.81
CA SER A 72 -13.03 13.09 -7.63
C SER A 72 -13.24 11.68 -7.07
N LEU A 73 -12.17 11.06 -6.54
CA LEU A 73 -12.27 9.75 -5.91
C LEU A 73 -13.04 9.82 -4.57
N ALA A 74 -12.73 10.82 -3.75
CA ALA A 74 -13.42 11.03 -2.47
C ALA A 74 -14.91 11.34 -2.65
N ALA A 75 -15.28 12.09 -3.71
CA ALA A 75 -16.67 12.37 -4.05
C ALA A 75 -17.42 11.11 -4.53
N ALA A 76 -16.74 10.19 -5.21
CA ALA A 76 -17.34 8.93 -5.68
C ALA A 76 -17.63 7.95 -4.52
N PHE A 77 -16.83 8.01 -3.43
CA PHE A 77 -16.96 7.11 -2.27
C PHE A 77 -17.05 7.89 -0.95
N PRO A 78 -18.06 8.77 -0.79
CA PRO A 78 -18.13 9.70 0.34
C PRO A 78 -18.34 9.03 1.71
N ASN A 79 -18.86 7.81 1.68
CA ASN A 79 -19.21 7.05 2.89
C ASN A 79 -18.15 6.02 3.29
N THR A 80 -16.89 6.20 2.88
CA THR A 80 -15.78 5.31 3.22
C THR A 80 -15.54 5.29 4.73
N ASP A 81 -15.41 4.10 5.29
CA ASP A 81 -15.11 3.88 6.70
C ASP A 81 -13.61 3.58 6.90
N ILE A 82 -12.98 2.92 5.91
CA ILE A 82 -11.57 2.57 5.92
C ILE A 82 -10.95 2.97 4.58
N LEU A 83 -9.91 3.82 4.63
CA LEU A 83 -9.12 4.18 3.46
C LEU A 83 -7.78 3.45 3.49
N ILE A 84 -7.46 2.73 2.41
CA ILE A 84 -6.15 2.11 2.20
C ILE A 84 -5.42 2.84 1.07
N ASN A 85 -4.45 3.66 1.44
CA ASN A 85 -3.50 4.25 0.51
C ASN A 85 -2.44 3.22 0.15
N ASN A 86 -2.53 2.61 -1.04
CA ASN A 86 -1.61 1.58 -1.49
C ASN A 86 -1.05 1.84 -2.91
N ALA A 87 -1.70 2.70 -3.70
CA ALA A 87 -1.23 2.99 -5.05
C ALA A 87 0.20 3.55 -5.06
N GLY A 88 1.09 2.95 -5.84
CA GLY A 88 2.46 3.43 -5.95
C GLY A 88 3.24 2.72 -7.05
N ALA A 89 4.12 3.45 -7.72
CA ALA A 89 4.96 2.94 -8.79
C ALA A 89 6.35 3.58 -8.75
N ILE A 90 7.00 3.53 -7.57
CA ILE A 90 8.35 4.07 -7.40
C ILE A 90 9.36 3.26 -8.21
N PRO A 91 10.19 3.89 -9.05
CA PRO A 91 11.27 3.22 -9.76
C PRO A 91 12.39 2.79 -8.80
N THR A 92 13.08 1.72 -9.16
CA THR A 92 14.38 1.39 -8.56
C THR A 92 15.48 2.00 -9.43
N GLY A 93 16.53 2.52 -8.81
CA GLY A 93 17.66 3.15 -9.46
C GLY A 93 18.38 4.09 -8.49
N ASP A 94 19.59 4.48 -8.85
CA ASP A 94 20.34 5.48 -8.09
C ASP A 94 20.01 6.91 -8.55
N ILE A 95 20.71 7.89 -7.98
CA ILE A 95 20.46 9.31 -8.25
C ILE A 95 20.77 9.73 -9.71
N PHE A 96 21.60 8.97 -10.41
CA PHE A 96 21.96 9.24 -11.80
C PHE A 96 21.08 8.52 -12.81
N GLU A 97 20.47 7.39 -12.41
CA GLU A 97 19.61 6.57 -13.26
C GLU A 97 18.16 7.08 -13.35
N ILE A 98 17.72 7.89 -12.38
CA ILE A 98 16.34 8.39 -12.32
C ILE A 98 16.34 9.87 -12.59
N ASP A 99 15.85 10.28 -13.76
CA ASP A 99 15.71 11.68 -14.14
C ASP A 99 14.59 12.40 -13.34
N GLU A 100 14.56 13.72 -13.44
CA GLU A 100 13.59 14.57 -12.74
C GLU A 100 12.15 14.23 -13.11
N ALA A 101 11.86 14.00 -14.39
CA ALA A 101 10.51 13.73 -14.86
C ALA A 101 9.97 12.42 -14.25
N ARG A 102 10.81 11.38 -14.22
CA ARG A 102 10.47 10.09 -13.64
C ARG A 102 10.33 10.16 -12.12
N TRP A 103 11.17 11.00 -11.48
CA TRP A 103 11.06 11.25 -10.04
C TRP A 103 9.73 11.92 -9.68
N ARG A 104 9.36 13.00 -10.41
CA ARG A 104 8.09 13.71 -10.21
C ARG A 104 6.90 12.80 -10.42
N GLU A 105 6.84 12.07 -11.54
CA GLU A 105 5.75 11.11 -11.82
C GLU A 105 5.54 10.12 -10.66
N ALA A 106 6.63 9.58 -10.13
CA ALA A 106 6.57 8.62 -9.04
C ALA A 106 6.05 9.24 -7.73
N TRP A 107 6.49 10.46 -7.43
CA TRP A 107 6.07 11.19 -6.23
C TRP A 107 4.65 11.74 -6.34
N ASP A 108 4.24 12.21 -7.50
CA ASP A 108 2.86 12.65 -7.75
C ASP A 108 1.87 11.53 -7.46
N LEU A 109 2.20 10.30 -7.87
CA LEU A 109 1.35 9.16 -7.60
C LEU A 109 1.40 8.72 -6.11
N LYS A 110 2.60 8.50 -5.56
CA LYS A 110 2.72 7.89 -4.23
C LYS A 110 2.65 8.94 -3.11
N VAL A 111 3.49 9.98 -3.15
CA VAL A 111 3.55 10.94 -2.04
C VAL A 111 2.36 11.88 -2.09
N PHE A 112 2.22 12.63 -3.16
CA PHE A 112 1.11 13.58 -3.32
C PHE A 112 -0.24 12.90 -3.46
N GLY A 113 -0.30 11.74 -4.11
CA GLY A 113 -1.53 10.94 -4.18
C GLY A 113 -2.06 10.56 -2.80
N TYR A 114 -1.19 10.10 -1.88
CA TYR A 114 -1.58 9.78 -0.50
C TYR A 114 -1.97 11.05 0.29
N ILE A 115 -1.17 12.12 0.20
CA ILE A 115 -1.45 13.39 0.89
C ILE A 115 -2.81 13.94 0.44
N ASN A 116 -3.03 14.06 -0.87
CA ASN A 116 -4.23 14.68 -1.42
C ASN A 116 -5.48 13.85 -1.13
N LEU A 117 -5.40 12.51 -1.30
CA LEU A 117 -6.53 11.65 -0.99
C LEU A 117 -6.85 11.62 0.52
N THR A 118 -5.82 11.59 1.36
CA THR A 118 -6.00 11.72 2.81
C THR A 118 -6.71 13.03 3.16
N ARG A 119 -6.28 14.18 2.60
CA ARG A 119 -6.94 15.47 2.80
C ARG A 119 -8.41 15.46 2.38
N ALA A 120 -8.70 14.93 1.18
CA ALA A 120 -10.05 14.89 0.62
C ALA A 120 -10.98 13.97 1.42
N MET A 121 -10.45 12.85 1.94
CA MET A 121 -11.22 11.87 2.72
C MET A 121 -11.34 12.23 4.19
N TYR A 122 -10.30 12.79 4.80
CA TYR A 122 -10.26 13.06 6.25
C TYR A 122 -11.46 13.89 6.74
N ALA A 123 -11.82 14.95 6.03
CA ALA A 123 -12.97 15.79 6.39
C ALA A 123 -14.30 15.01 6.35
N ARG A 124 -14.42 13.99 5.49
CA ARG A 124 -15.59 13.12 5.38
C ARG A 124 -15.59 11.98 6.40
N MET A 125 -14.41 11.66 6.92
CA MET A 125 -14.20 10.56 7.85
C MET A 125 -14.33 10.98 9.32
N LYS A 126 -14.28 12.26 9.64
CA LYS A 126 -14.44 12.74 11.02
C LYS A 126 -15.76 12.28 11.67
N GLY A 127 -15.70 11.96 12.96
CA GLY A 127 -16.87 11.64 13.77
C GLY A 127 -16.93 10.17 14.20
N LYS A 128 -18.14 9.75 14.60
CA LYS A 128 -18.39 8.37 15.08
C LYS A 128 -19.31 7.64 14.10
N PRO A 129 -19.15 6.31 13.92
CA PRO A 129 -18.12 5.44 14.52
C PRO A 129 -16.70 5.80 14.05
N PRO A 130 -15.65 5.42 14.80
CA PRO A 130 -14.27 5.68 14.42
C PRO A 130 -13.92 5.09 13.05
N LYS A 131 -13.16 5.85 12.28
CA LYS A 131 -12.72 5.47 10.93
C LYS A 131 -11.21 5.32 10.87
N VAL A 132 -10.68 4.69 9.81
CA VAL A 132 -9.25 4.36 9.74
C VAL A 132 -8.67 4.70 8.38
N ILE A 133 -7.46 5.28 8.39
CA ILE A 133 -6.61 5.45 7.22
C ILE A 133 -5.36 4.59 7.42
N VAL A 134 -5.09 3.67 6.52
CA VAL A 134 -3.89 2.84 6.51
C VAL A 134 -3.04 3.22 5.30
N ASN A 135 -1.78 3.62 5.54
CA ASN A 135 -0.80 3.91 4.50
C ASN A 135 0.09 2.69 4.28
N VAL A 136 0.07 2.10 3.08
CA VAL A 136 0.97 1.01 2.70
C VAL A 136 2.26 1.61 2.12
N LEU A 137 3.34 1.52 2.86
CA LEU A 137 4.61 2.21 2.60
C LEU A 137 5.67 1.26 1.98
N GLY A 138 6.76 1.09 2.66
CA GLY A 138 7.86 0.17 2.36
C GLY A 138 9.03 0.39 3.30
N THR A 139 9.72 -0.68 3.70
CA THR A 139 10.85 -0.68 4.64
C THR A 139 12.07 0.12 4.17
N GLY A 140 12.04 0.68 2.96
CA GLY A 140 13.01 1.67 2.51
C GLY A 140 13.01 2.97 3.34
N ALA A 141 12.00 3.21 4.20
CA ALA A 141 12.01 4.30 5.17
C ALA A 141 13.03 4.05 6.30
N ASP A 142 13.16 2.80 6.72
CA ASP A 142 13.99 2.41 7.87
C ASP A 142 15.39 1.99 7.45
N LYS A 143 15.56 1.46 6.24
CA LYS A 143 16.85 1.06 5.67
C LYS A 143 17.06 1.70 4.31
N ALA A 144 17.75 2.84 4.31
CA ALA A 144 18.12 3.55 3.09
C ALA A 144 18.98 2.67 2.17
N GLN A 145 18.68 2.70 0.87
CA GLN A 145 19.39 1.93 -0.13
C GLN A 145 19.79 2.85 -1.28
N TRP A 146 21.07 2.80 -1.70
CA TRP A 146 21.60 3.59 -2.82
C TRP A 146 20.74 3.43 -4.09
N ARG A 147 20.38 2.20 -4.44
CA ARG A 147 19.57 1.89 -5.63
C ARG A 147 18.06 2.06 -5.42
N TYR A 148 17.67 2.78 -4.39
CA TYR A 148 16.28 3.15 -4.13
C TYR A 148 16.15 4.63 -3.75
N ALA A 149 16.97 5.46 -4.42
CA ALA A 149 17.11 6.89 -4.12
C ALA A 149 15.78 7.65 -4.18
N CYS A 150 14.90 7.34 -5.12
CA CYS A 150 13.58 7.96 -5.23
C CYS A 150 12.60 7.44 -4.16
N GLY A 151 12.70 6.18 -3.76
CA GLY A 151 11.71 5.52 -2.89
C GLY A 151 11.97 5.71 -1.41
N THR A 152 13.24 5.76 -0.99
CA THR A 152 13.60 5.98 0.42
C THR A 152 12.99 7.27 0.96
N PRO A 153 13.25 8.47 0.41
CA PRO A 153 12.68 9.70 0.93
C PRO A 153 11.15 9.76 0.77
N ALA A 154 10.57 9.13 -0.26
CA ALA A 154 9.13 9.03 -0.41
C ALA A 154 8.46 8.27 0.76
N ASN A 155 9.04 7.13 1.18
CA ASN A 155 8.53 6.39 2.31
C ASN A 155 8.75 7.13 3.64
N ILE A 156 9.90 7.78 3.84
CA ILE A 156 10.20 8.61 5.02
C ILE A 156 9.16 9.74 5.15
N ALA A 157 8.86 10.44 4.04
CA ALA A 157 7.87 11.51 4.03
C ALA A 157 6.48 11.01 4.48
N LEU A 158 6.07 9.82 4.02
CA LEU A 158 4.78 9.23 4.39
C LEU A 158 4.75 8.64 5.81
N VAL A 159 5.88 8.16 6.35
CA VAL A 159 6.01 7.85 7.79
C VAL A 159 5.83 9.11 8.61
N GLY A 160 6.49 10.21 8.22
CA GLY A 160 6.32 11.51 8.85
C GLY A 160 4.88 12.01 8.82
N LEU A 161 4.20 11.90 7.67
CA LEU A 161 2.78 12.24 7.53
C LEU A 161 1.89 11.38 8.45
N THR A 162 2.12 10.08 8.50
CA THR A 162 1.38 9.14 9.35
C THR A 162 1.48 9.54 10.83
N ARG A 163 2.69 9.84 11.30
CA ARG A 163 2.95 10.27 12.68
C ARG A 163 2.32 11.63 12.98
N ALA A 164 2.49 12.60 12.09
CA ALA A 164 1.94 13.95 12.27
C ALA A 164 0.41 13.94 12.39
N LEU A 165 -0.27 13.17 11.53
CA LEU A 165 -1.72 13.03 11.59
C LEU A 165 -2.15 12.21 12.81
N GLY A 166 -1.49 11.07 13.06
CA GLY A 166 -1.82 10.15 14.15
C GLY A 166 -1.71 10.76 15.53
N GLY A 167 -0.89 11.80 15.71
CA GLY A 167 -0.75 12.52 16.96
C GLY A 167 -2.02 13.24 17.43
N ARG A 168 -2.98 13.50 16.51
CA ARG A 168 -4.23 14.17 16.84
C ARG A 168 -5.50 13.55 16.24
N SER A 169 -5.38 12.84 15.15
CA SER A 169 -6.53 12.37 14.36
C SER A 169 -7.49 11.49 15.16
N ILE A 170 -7.02 10.84 16.20
CA ILE A 170 -7.84 10.00 17.08
C ILE A 170 -8.92 10.82 17.79
N ASP A 171 -8.63 12.08 18.14
CA ASP A 171 -9.61 13.02 18.77
C ASP A 171 -10.73 13.38 17.79
N ASP A 172 -10.44 13.36 16.49
CA ASP A 172 -11.42 13.56 15.42
C ASP A 172 -12.20 12.25 15.07
N GLY A 173 -11.93 11.15 15.75
CA GLY A 173 -12.51 9.83 15.45
C GLY A 173 -11.88 9.15 14.22
N VAL A 174 -10.66 9.53 13.84
CA VAL A 174 -9.94 8.93 12.71
C VAL A 174 -8.60 8.39 13.19
N ARG A 175 -8.36 7.10 13.06
CA ARG A 175 -7.01 6.55 13.26
C ARG A 175 -6.21 6.62 11.96
N VAL A 176 -4.97 7.05 12.05
CA VAL A 176 -4.02 7.03 10.91
C VAL A 176 -2.84 6.17 11.30
N VAL A 177 -2.61 5.10 10.53
CA VAL A 177 -1.54 4.13 10.76
C VAL A 177 -0.85 3.77 9.46
N ALA A 178 0.29 3.11 9.53
CA ALA A 178 0.99 2.61 8.35
C ALA A 178 1.41 1.14 8.51
N VAL A 179 1.48 0.46 7.38
CA VAL A 179 2.10 -0.86 7.24
C VAL A 179 3.23 -0.72 6.22
N SER A 180 4.42 -1.20 6.59
CA SER A 180 5.64 -1.05 5.80
C SER A 180 6.18 -2.42 5.39
N PRO A 181 5.80 -2.93 4.19
CA PRO A 181 6.28 -4.22 3.71
C PRO A 181 7.76 -4.17 3.31
N GLY A 182 8.45 -5.30 3.48
CA GLY A 182 9.73 -5.59 2.86
C GLY A 182 9.57 -6.02 1.39
N ALA A 183 10.34 -7.04 0.99
CA ALA A 183 10.17 -7.70 -0.31
C ALA A 183 8.86 -8.50 -0.33
N VAL A 184 7.98 -8.23 -1.30
CA VAL A 184 6.69 -8.92 -1.48
C VAL A 184 6.59 -9.50 -2.88
N GLU A 185 6.27 -10.78 -3.01
CA GLU A 185 6.22 -11.52 -4.28
C GLU A 185 4.96 -11.17 -5.10
N THR A 186 4.91 -9.93 -5.58
CA THR A 186 3.92 -9.48 -6.54
C THR A 186 4.38 -9.76 -7.98
N GLU A 187 3.47 -9.74 -8.96
CA GLU A 187 3.82 -9.88 -10.38
C GLU A 187 4.87 -8.84 -10.82
N ARG A 188 4.70 -7.57 -10.41
CA ARG A 188 5.70 -6.51 -10.66
C ARG A 188 7.06 -6.86 -10.07
N TRP A 189 7.10 -7.36 -8.84
CA TRP A 189 8.34 -7.72 -8.16
C TRP A 189 9.03 -8.88 -8.88
N ARG A 190 8.27 -9.93 -9.25
CA ARG A 190 8.79 -11.06 -10.06
C ARG A 190 9.37 -10.58 -11.38
N SER A 191 8.66 -9.71 -12.11
CA SER A 191 9.12 -9.14 -13.38
C SER A 191 10.45 -8.38 -13.23
N ILE A 192 10.60 -7.57 -12.17
CA ILE A 192 11.86 -6.85 -11.91
C ILE A 192 13.01 -7.83 -11.65
N HIS A 193 12.79 -8.85 -10.82
CA HIS A 193 13.83 -9.82 -10.48
C HIS A 193 14.22 -10.72 -11.66
N LYS A 194 13.25 -11.14 -12.48
CA LYS A 194 13.51 -11.85 -13.73
C LYS A 194 14.37 -11.01 -14.70
N LYS A 195 14.01 -9.74 -14.92
CA LYS A 195 14.81 -8.83 -15.76
C LYS A 195 16.24 -8.67 -15.23
N ARG A 196 16.43 -8.57 -13.92
CA ARG A 196 17.75 -8.50 -13.29
C ARG A 196 18.55 -9.80 -13.50
N ALA A 197 17.90 -10.95 -13.38
CA ALA A 197 18.54 -12.24 -13.64
C ALA A 197 19.01 -12.34 -15.10
N ILE A 198 18.14 -12.01 -16.05
CA ILE A 198 18.49 -11.97 -17.47
C ILE A 198 19.69 -11.05 -17.74
N ALA A 199 19.68 -9.84 -17.17
CA ALA A 199 20.79 -8.89 -17.33
C ALA A 199 22.12 -9.40 -16.74
N LYS A 200 22.08 -10.26 -15.72
CA LYS A 200 23.26 -10.80 -15.04
C LYS A 200 23.76 -12.10 -15.65
N THR A 201 22.88 -12.98 -16.09
CA THR A 201 23.19 -14.38 -16.46
C THR A 201 22.72 -14.80 -17.86
N GLY A 202 21.98 -13.92 -18.56
CA GLY A 202 21.35 -14.25 -19.84
C GLY A 202 20.05 -15.06 -19.75
N SER A 203 19.64 -15.52 -18.55
CA SER A 203 18.43 -16.33 -18.34
C SER A 203 17.65 -15.90 -17.10
N ASP A 204 16.32 -16.12 -17.08
CA ASP A 204 15.49 -15.91 -15.90
C ASP A 204 15.20 -17.19 -15.09
N GLU A 205 15.77 -18.33 -15.47
CA GLU A 205 15.51 -19.61 -14.80
C GLU A 205 15.84 -19.59 -13.30
N ASN A 206 16.93 -18.94 -12.93
CA ASN A 206 17.43 -18.87 -11.55
C ASN A 206 17.17 -17.52 -10.87
N TRP A 207 16.14 -16.79 -11.26
CA TRP A 207 15.85 -15.46 -10.67
C TRP A 207 15.67 -15.50 -9.14
N ARG A 208 15.27 -16.65 -8.59
CA ARG A 208 15.13 -16.85 -7.13
C ARG A 208 16.46 -16.98 -6.38
N ALA A 209 17.56 -17.21 -7.05
CA ALA A 209 18.88 -17.25 -6.40
C ALA A 209 19.22 -15.92 -5.68
N GLY A 210 18.66 -14.80 -6.14
CA GLY A 210 18.79 -13.50 -5.45
C GLY A 210 17.96 -13.35 -4.16
N LEU A 211 17.27 -14.42 -3.73
CA LEU A 211 16.43 -14.40 -2.53
C LEU A 211 17.08 -15.04 -1.29
N LEU A 212 18.28 -15.60 -1.45
CA LEU A 212 18.98 -16.31 -0.36
C LEU A 212 19.29 -15.40 0.85
N ASP A 213 19.32 -14.09 0.65
CA ASP A 213 19.49 -13.09 1.69
C ASP A 213 18.17 -12.65 2.34
N GLN A 214 17.03 -13.10 1.81
CA GLN A 214 15.72 -12.80 2.39
C GLN A 214 15.41 -13.76 3.57
N PRO A 215 14.59 -13.32 4.55
CA PRO A 215 14.06 -14.22 5.56
C PRO A 215 13.38 -15.44 4.92
N LEU A 216 13.66 -16.63 5.45
CA LEU A 216 13.17 -17.92 4.90
C LEU A 216 13.50 -18.14 3.41
N ASN A 217 14.52 -17.45 2.88
CA ASN A 217 14.94 -17.49 1.46
C ASN A 217 13.79 -17.18 0.47
N ARG A 218 12.82 -16.36 0.88
CA ARG A 218 11.70 -15.94 0.04
C ARG A 218 11.27 -14.49 0.32
N ALA A 219 10.54 -13.90 -0.60
CA ALA A 219 9.76 -12.71 -0.33
C ALA A 219 8.48 -13.06 0.45
N ALA A 220 7.89 -12.08 1.13
CA ALA A 220 6.57 -12.24 1.72
C ALA A 220 5.52 -12.42 0.61
N MET A 221 4.45 -13.17 0.90
CA MET A 221 3.28 -13.23 0.04
C MET A 221 2.42 -11.97 0.25
N PRO A 222 1.68 -11.49 -0.78
CA PRO A 222 0.78 -10.34 -0.62
C PRO A 222 -0.23 -10.51 0.52
N GLU A 223 -0.68 -11.72 0.78
CA GLU A 223 -1.64 -12.08 1.82
C GLU A 223 -1.04 -11.89 3.23
N GLU A 224 0.26 -12.11 3.41
CA GLU A 224 0.94 -11.88 4.69
C GLU A 224 0.95 -10.39 5.06
N VAL A 225 1.06 -9.51 4.06
CA VAL A 225 0.93 -8.05 4.25
C VAL A 225 -0.53 -7.67 4.46
N ALA A 226 -1.45 -8.24 3.68
CA ALA A 226 -2.87 -7.94 3.75
C ALA A 226 -3.46 -8.24 5.14
N ASN A 227 -3.07 -9.36 5.76
CA ASN A 227 -3.50 -9.73 7.11
C ASN A 227 -3.14 -8.65 8.14
N VAL A 228 -1.93 -8.09 8.05
CA VAL A 228 -1.51 -7.00 8.96
C VAL A 228 -2.28 -5.72 8.67
N VAL A 229 -2.52 -5.38 7.39
CA VAL A 229 -3.33 -4.21 7.01
C VAL A 229 -4.74 -4.31 7.58
N VAL A 230 -5.38 -5.47 7.45
CA VAL A 230 -6.74 -5.74 7.98
C VAL A 230 -6.76 -5.63 9.50
N PHE A 231 -5.79 -6.23 10.21
CA PHE A 231 -5.67 -6.11 11.65
C PHE A 231 -5.51 -4.65 12.09
N MET A 232 -4.60 -3.90 11.46
CA MET A 232 -4.36 -2.48 11.79
C MET A 232 -5.57 -1.59 11.52
N ALA A 233 -6.44 -1.97 10.57
CA ALA A 233 -7.69 -1.27 10.31
C ALA A 233 -8.83 -1.67 11.24
N SER A 234 -8.71 -2.76 11.99
CA SER A 234 -9.76 -3.35 12.80
C SER A 234 -9.98 -2.61 14.14
N ASP A 235 -11.09 -2.91 14.79
CA ASP A 235 -11.39 -2.40 16.14
C ASP A 235 -10.44 -2.99 17.20
N ARG A 236 -9.74 -4.08 16.88
CA ARG A 236 -8.73 -4.70 17.78
C ARG A 236 -7.44 -3.89 17.87
N ALA A 237 -7.20 -3.00 16.89
CA ALA A 237 -6.10 -2.04 16.90
C ALA A 237 -6.55 -0.63 17.33
N SER A 238 -7.66 -0.49 18.05
CA SER A 238 -8.32 0.80 18.36
C SER A 238 -7.42 1.82 19.07
N TRP A 239 -6.39 1.37 19.79
CA TRP A 239 -5.45 2.25 20.51
C TRP A 239 -4.13 2.48 19.77
N VAL A 240 -3.99 1.94 18.54
CA VAL A 240 -2.82 2.15 17.69
C VAL A 240 -3.08 3.29 16.72
N CYS A 241 -2.36 4.40 16.87
CA CYS A 241 -2.45 5.58 16.00
C CYS A 241 -1.07 6.21 15.80
N GLY A 242 -0.77 6.71 14.61
CA GLY A 242 0.53 7.31 14.28
C GLY A 242 1.67 6.29 14.07
N GLU A 243 1.40 5.00 14.22
CA GLU A 243 2.42 3.95 14.21
C GLU A 243 2.61 3.33 12.83
N THR A 244 3.83 2.83 12.58
CA THR A 244 4.20 2.10 11.36
C THR A 244 4.65 0.70 11.73
N VAL A 245 3.96 -0.33 11.23
CA VAL A 245 4.30 -1.73 11.46
C VAL A 245 5.07 -2.30 10.27
N ASN A 246 6.28 -2.79 10.50
CA ASN A 246 7.09 -3.45 9.48
C ASN A 246 6.64 -4.91 9.27
N VAL A 247 6.47 -5.30 7.99
CA VAL A 247 6.13 -6.67 7.58
C VAL A 247 7.22 -7.16 6.63
N ASP A 248 8.36 -7.56 7.20
CA ASP A 248 9.58 -7.86 6.44
C ASP A 248 10.30 -9.14 6.89
N GLY A 249 9.69 -9.90 7.80
CA GLY A 249 10.29 -11.11 8.38
C GLY A 249 11.51 -10.82 9.25
N GLY A 250 11.66 -9.60 9.76
CA GLY A 250 12.80 -9.18 10.57
C GLY A 250 14.05 -8.80 9.74
N ARG A 251 13.90 -8.61 8.43
CA ARG A 251 15.03 -8.31 7.54
C ARG A 251 15.76 -7.02 7.91
N LEU A 252 15.09 -6.02 8.43
CA LEU A 252 15.71 -4.76 8.86
C LEU A 252 16.77 -4.95 9.94
N TYR A 253 16.60 -5.96 10.77
CA TYR A 253 17.44 -6.24 11.94
C TYR A 253 18.38 -7.44 11.71
N ARG A 254 18.39 -8.02 10.51
CA ARG A 254 19.34 -9.07 10.19
C ARG A 254 20.74 -8.51 10.11
N GLU A 255 21.62 -9.02 10.95
CA GLU A 255 23.05 -8.88 10.80
C GLU A 255 23.55 -9.87 9.73
N ASN A 256 24.43 -9.40 8.86
CA ASN A 256 25.19 -10.33 8.02
C ASN A 256 26.23 -10.99 8.94
N TRP A 257 25.87 -12.14 9.49
CA TRP A 257 26.82 -13.00 10.14
C TRP A 257 27.72 -13.59 9.04
N PHE A 258 28.93 -13.04 8.91
CA PHE A 258 29.99 -13.29 7.94
C PHE A 258 29.96 -12.47 6.64
#